data_9f8446f6063e155a1f95dda2f04a168b
#
_entry.id   9f8446f6063e155a1f95dda2f04a168b
#
_cell.length_a   1.000
_cell.length_b   1.000
_cell.length_c   1.000
_cell.angle_alpha   90.00
_cell.angle_beta   90.00
_cell.angle_gamma   90.00
#
_symmetry.space_group_name_H-M   'P 1'
#
loop_
_entity.id
_entity.type
_entity.pdbx_description
1 polymer ?
#
loop_
_entity_poly.entity_id
_entity_poly.type
_entity_poly.pdbx_seq_one_letter_code
_entity_poly.pdbx_strand_id
1 'polypeptide(L)'
;MQIEETVTPLPETHSVVFLKQQPTSIETLHPPRELMLPPSPSSEHPGGSVISQAQLKRERLRFTNFVFHRAPSGTCRSEVELEWMEGERVTGKAEGVTSALGDLRVAADASLRAIEQFSNGTLRFELVGVKTMRAFDANIVIVSVLATHGGGPQQRLLGCHLAEDDPLRSAVVAVLHATNRMLGNFIATR
;
A
#
# COMPACT_ATOMS: atom_id res chain seq x y z
N MET A 1 24.88 -27.61 -51.67
CA MET A 1 23.60 -27.24 -51.03
C MET A 1 24.00 -26.32 -49.88
N GLN A 2 24.00 -25.00 -50.14
CA GLN A 2 24.38 -23.99 -49.16
C GLN A 2 23.12 -23.53 -48.46
N ILE A 3 23.16 -23.52 -47.11
CA ILE A 3 22.05 -23.02 -46.27
C ILE A 3 22.44 -21.58 -45.93
N GLU A 4 21.69 -20.61 -46.48
CA GLU A 4 21.81 -19.19 -46.13
C GLU A 4 21.18 -18.97 -44.75
N GLU A 5 21.98 -18.56 -43.77
CA GLU A 5 21.53 -18.03 -42.50
C GLU A 5 20.99 -16.62 -42.67
N THR A 6 19.70 -16.45 -42.51
CA THR A 6 19.05 -15.14 -42.48
C THR A 6 19.21 -14.53 -41.09
N VAL A 7 20.12 -13.56 -40.99
CA VAL A 7 20.31 -12.73 -39.77
C VAL A 7 19.19 -11.71 -39.69
N THR A 8 18.33 -11.83 -38.69
CA THR A 8 17.29 -10.83 -38.35
C THR A 8 17.94 -9.70 -37.56
N PRO A 9 17.80 -8.42 -37.94
CA PRO A 9 18.36 -7.31 -37.16
C PRO A 9 17.55 -7.09 -35.88
N LEU A 10 18.29 -6.82 -34.77
CA LEU A 10 17.78 -6.41 -33.47
C LEU A 10 17.09 -5.04 -33.55
N PRO A 11 16.01 -4.79 -32.74
CA PRO A 11 15.37 -3.49 -32.70
C PRO A 11 16.26 -2.44 -32.02
N GLU A 12 16.24 -1.25 -32.58
CA GLU A 12 17.02 -0.07 -32.16
C GLU A 12 16.63 0.39 -30.74
N THR A 13 17.66 0.66 -29.96
CA THR A 13 17.57 1.24 -28.61
C THR A 13 17.06 2.67 -28.71
N HIS A 14 15.86 2.94 -28.20
CA HIS A 14 15.36 4.31 -28.03
C HIS A 14 16.19 5.04 -26.97
N SER A 15 17.01 5.98 -27.42
CA SER A 15 17.75 6.91 -26.56
C SER A 15 16.77 7.83 -25.83
N VAL A 16 16.75 7.75 -24.50
CA VAL A 16 16.05 8.69 -23.66
C VAL A 16 16.82 10.01 -23.63
N VAL A 17 16.28 11.05 -24.25
CA VAL A 17 16.84 12.40 -24.22
C VAL A 17 16.53 13.04 -22.88
N PHE A 18 17.53 13.21 -22.03
CA PHE A 18 17.46 14.03 -20.83
C PHE A 18 17.43 15.52 -21.21
N LEU A 19 16.30 16.17 -21.07
CA LEU A 19 16.19 17.63 -21.15
C LEU A 19 16.87 18.26 -19.93
N LYS A 20 18.04 18.83 -20.17
CA LYS A 20 18.82 19.61 -19.20
C LYS A 20 18.11 20.95 -18.97
N GLN A 21 17.40 21.10 -17.87
CA GLN A 21 16.85 22.40 -17.46
C GLN A 21 18.00 23.32 -17.04
N GLN A 22 18.10 24.47 -17.69
CA GLN A 22 19.04 25.54 -17.33
C GLN A 22 18.50 26.28 -16.11
N PRO A 23 19.33 26.72 -15.16
CA PRO A 23 18.91 27.56 -14.06
C PRO A 23 18.58 28.97 -14.55
N THR A 24 17.34 29.37 -14.33
CA THR A 24 16.89 30.75 -14.53
C THR A 24 17.49 31.64 -13.46
N SER A 25 18.06 32.76 -13.91
CA SER A 25 18.68 33.79 -13.09
C SER A 25 17.78 34.32 -11.99
N ILE A 26 18.32 34.40 -10.77
CA ILE A 26 17.68 35.00 -9.62
C ILE A 26 17.73 36.52 -9.80
N GLU A 27 16.59 37.11 -10.12
CA GLU A 27 16.39 38.55 -10.13
C GLU A 27 16.25 39.04 -8.70
N THR A 28 17.12 40.01 -8.33
CA THR A 28 17.21 40.62 -6.99
C THR A 28 15.94 41.41 -6.68
N LEU A 29 15.04 40.87 -5.89
CA LEU A 29 13.86 41.56 -5.40
C LEU A 29 14.21 42.47 -4.20
N HIS A 30 13.95 43.77 -4.35
CA HIS A 30 14.00 44.76 -3.28
C HIS A 30 13.07 44.36 -2.12
N PRO A 31 13.39 44.74 -0.86
CA PRO A 31 12.52 44.45 0.27
C PRO A 31 11.18 45.22 0.16
N PRO A 32 10.05 44.57 0.43
CA PRO A 32 8.76 45.22 0.39
C PRO A 32 8.61 46.19 1.57
N ARG A 33 8.11 47.37 1.24
CA ARG A 33 7.70 48.42 2.12
C ARG A 33 6.65 47.92 3.12
N GLU A 34 6.93 48.11 4.39
CA GLU A 34 6.07 47.75 5.52
C GLU A 34 4.71 48.45 5.40
N LEU A 35 3.68 47.73 4.97
CA LEU A 35 2.29 48.14 5.01
C LEU A 35 1.73 47.77 6.39
N MET A 36 1.56 48.76 7.23
CA MET A 36 0.78 48.63 8.48
C MET A 36 -0.63 48.15 8.15
N LEU A 37 -0.91 46.90 8.49
CA LEU A 37 -2.27 46.35 8.47
C LEU A 37 -3.04 46.87 9.71
N PRO A 38 -4.30 47.31 9.55
CA PRO A 38 -5.16 47.61 10.68
C PRO A 38 -5.46 46.33 11.49
N PRO A 39 -5.70 46.42 12.82
CA PRO A 39 -6.01 45.27 13.64
C PRO A 39 -7.33 44.62 13.15
N SER A 40 -7.23 43.34 12.80
CA SER A 40 -8.37 42.50 12.43
C SER A 40 -9.31 42.32 13.63
N PRO A 41 -10.64 42.45 13.47
CA PRO A 41 -11.57 42.12 14.53
C PRO A 41 -11.51 40.67 14.87
N SER A 42 -11.42 40.35 16.17
CA SER A 42 -11.48 39.02 16.74
C SER A 42 -12.77 38.33 16.31
N SER A 43 -12.71 37.49 15.28
CA SER A 43 -13.80 36.58 14.97
C SER A 43 -13.66 35.36 15.87
N GLU A 44 -14.40 35.35 16.95
CA GLU A 44 -14.70 34.13 17.70
C GLU A 44 -15.44 33.18 16.75
N HIS A 45 -14.72 32.18 16.25
CA HIS A 45 -15.32 31.09 15.54
C HIS A 45 -15.89 30.10 16.57
N PRO A 46 -17.19 29.81 16.56
CA PRO A 46 -17.74 28.79 17.45
C PRO A 46 -17.25 27.41 17.00
N GLY A 47 -16.47 26.77 17.89
CA GLY A 47 -16.42 25.33 18.04
C GLY A 47 -16.24 24.48 16.79
N GLY A 48 -15.14 24.59 16.09
CA GLY A 48 -14.63 23.47 15.31
C GLY A 48 -14.16 22.41 16.31
N SER A 49 -14.87 21.28 16.41
CA SER A 49 -14.46 20.15 17.21
C SER A 49 -13.06 19.71 16.73
N VAL A 50 -12.04 20.02 17.50
CA VAL A 50 -10.69 19.51 17.29
C VAL A 50 -10.77 18.01 17.54
N ILE A 51 -10.97 17.23 16.47
CA ILE A 51 -10.89 15.76 16.54
C ILE A 51 -9.48 15.46 17.01
N SER A 52 -9.37 14.97 18.25
CA SER A 52 -8.07 14.73 18.86
C SER A 52 -7.34 13.67 18.03
N GLN A 53 -6.02 13.82 17.86
CA GLN A 53 -5.19 12.82 17.15
C GLN A 53 -5.33 11.42 17.77
N ALA A 54 -5.70 11.33 19.04
CA ALA A 54 -6.00 10.07 19.73
C ALA A 54 -7.30 9.42 19.22
N GLN A 55 -8.31 10.21 18.80
CA GLN A 55 -9.53 9.67 18.18
C GLN A 55 -9.25 9.16 16.76
N LEU A 56 -8.50 9.90 15.95
CA LEU A 56 -8.04 9.44 14.62
C LEU A 56 -7.21 8.16 14.69
N LYS A 57 -6.46 7.97 15.79
CA LYS A 57 -5.67 6.76 16.02
C LYS A 57 -6.53 5.55 16.40
N ARG A 58 -7.72 5.76 16.96
CA ARG A 58 -8.69 4.69 17.32
C ARG A 58 -9.51 4.19 16.14
N GLU A 59 -9.68 4.99 15.11
CA GLU A 59 -10.48 4.67 13.92
C GLU A 59 -9.73 3.88 12.85
N ARG A 60 -8.48 3.45 13.11
CA ARG A 60 -7.68 2.67 12.17
C ARG A 60 -7.65 1.20 12.56
N LEU A 61 -7.86 0.36 11.56
CA LEU A 61 -7.60 -1.06 11.68
C LEU A 61 -6.11 -1.30 11.94
N ARG A 62 -5.77 -1.95 13.05
CA ARG A 62 -4.40 -2.20 13.49
C ARG A 62 -4.00 -3.64 13.24
N PHE A 63 -2.82 -3.85 12.75
CA PHE A 63 -2.19 -5.15 12.65
C PHE A 63 -1.65 -5.56 14.03
N THR A 64 -2.16 -6.64 14.60
CA THR A 64 -1.84 -7.08 15.97
C THR A 64 -1.04 -8.36 16.01
N ASN A 65 -1.34 -9.34 15.15
CA ASN A 65 -0.67 -10.62 15.16
C ASN A 65 -0.49 -11.21 13.77
N PHE A 66 0.60 -11.99 13.61
CA PHE A 66 0.93 -12.72 12.40
C PHE A 66 1.55 -14.06 12.75
N VAL A 67 0.97 -15.13 12.24
CA VAL A 67 1.46 -16.49 12.42
C VAL A 67 1.64 -17.13 11.06
N PHE A 68 2.79 -17.78 10.86
CA PHE A 68 3.10 -18.48 9.63
C PHE A 68 3.68 -19.87 9.93
N HIS A 69 3.11 -20.89 9.30
CA HIS A 69 3.54 -22.29 9.46
C HIS A 69 3.85 -22.92 8.10
N ARG A 70 4.95 -23.66 8.05
CA ARG A 70 5.27 -24.55 6.94
C ARG A 70 5.12 -26.00 7.42
N ALA A 71 4.35 -26.78 6.68
CA ALA A 71 4.21 -28.20 6.94
C ALA A 71 5.24 -29.01 6.15
N PRO A 72 5.67 -30.18 6.66
CA PRO A 72 6.57 -31.07 5.94
C PRO A 72 6.02 -31.59 4.60
N SER A 73 4.69 -31.50 4.43
CA SER A 73 3.97 -31.84 3.18
C SER A 73 4.25 -30.90 2.02
N GLY A 74 5.00 -29.79 2.23
CA GLY A 74 5.22 -28.76 1.21
C GLY A 74 4.08 -27.75 1.12
N THR A 75 3.21 -27.69 2.13
CA THR A 75 2.16 -26.68 2.26
C THR A 75 2.55 -25.63 3.29
N CYS A 76 1.99 -24.43 3.16
CA CYS A 76 2.13 -23.37 4.16
C CYS A 76 0.76 -22.77 4.49
N ARG A 77 0.66 -22.23 5.69
CA ARG A 77 -0.53 -21.57 6.22
C ARG A 77 -0.15 -20.27 6.92
N SER A 78 -0.96 -19.25 6.72
CA SER A 78 -0.81 -17.97 7.38
C SER A 78 -2.10 -17.55 8.08
N GLU A 79 -1.94 -16.91 9.24
CA GLU A 79 -3.02 -16.28 9.98
C GLU A 79 -2.61 -14.84 10.29
N VAL A 80 -3.49 -13.88 9.97
CA VAL A 80 -3.30 -12.45 10.23
C VAL A 80 -4.44 -11.96 11.09
N GLU A 81 -4.12 -11.36 12.23
CA GLU A 81 -5.09 -10.75 13.13
C GLU A 81 -5.05 -9.23 12.99
N LEU A 82 -6.21 -8.64 12.80
CA LEU A 82 -6.43 -7.20 12.77
C LEU A 82 -7.39 -6.81 13.89
N GLU A 83 -7.15 -5.68 14.53
CA GLU A 83 -7.96 -5.14 15.61
C GLU A 83 -8.46 -3.74 15.25
N TRP A 84 -9.77 -3.53 15.43
CA TRP A 84 -10.41 -2.24 15.29
C TRP A 84 -11.08 -1.84 16.58
N MET A 85 -10.84 -0.61 17.04
CA MET A 85 -11.23 -0.15 18.36
C MET A 85 -10.81 -1.13 19.47
N GLU A 86 -11.13 -0.85 20.72
CA GLU A 86 -10.74 -1.74 21.80
C GLU A 86 -11.63 -2.99 21.82
N GLY A 87 -11.17 -4.05 21.15
CA GLY A 87 -11.76 -5.40 21.30
C GLY A 87 -12.35 -6.04 20.07
N GLU A 88 -12.67 -5.32 19.00
CA GLU A 88 -13.14 -5.98 17.78
C GLU A 88 -11.95 -6.54 17.00
N ARG A 89 -11.82 -7.87 16.97
CA ARG A 89 -10.74 -8.59 16.29
C ARG A 89 -11.27 -9.45 15.16
N VAL A 90 -10.55 -9.45 14.07
CA VAL A 90 -10.80 -10.31 12.92
C VAL A 90 -9.54 -11.05 12.53
N THR A 91 -9.67 -12.31 12.11
CA THR A 91 -8.56 -13.17 11.75
C THR A 91 -8.75 -13.73 10.35
N GLY A 92 -7.92 -13.32 9.42
CA GLY A 92 -7.87 -13.90 8.08
C GLY A 92 -6.89 -15.07 8.02
N LYS A 93 -7.26 -16.13 7.28
CA LYS A 93 -6.46 -17.34 7.12
C LYS A 93 -6.32 -17.68 5.65
N ALA A 94 -5.12 -18.11 5.25
CA ALA A 94 -4.85 -18.59 3.91
C ALA A 94 -3.88 -19.77 3.95
N GLU A 95 -3.97 -20.63 2.93
CA GLU A 95 -3.12 -21.80 2.75
C GLU A 95 -2.64 -21.87 1.31
N GLY A 96 -1.46 -22.48 1.10
CA GLY A 96 -0.90 -22.65 -0.23
C GLY A 96 0.30 -23.57 -0.25
N VAL A 97 0.98 -23.61 -1.39
CA VAL A 97 2.19 -24.40 -1.59
C VAL A 97 3.40 -23.59 -1.15
N THR A 98 4.27 -24.19 -0.36
CA THR A 98 5.52 -23.59 0.13
C THR A 98 6.48 -23.31 -1.03
N SER A 99 6.82 -22.05 -1.20
CA SER A 99 7.90 -21.55 -2.05
C SER A 99 8.17 -20.09 -1.65
N ALA A 100 9.29 -19.53 -2.07
CA ALA A 100 9.61 -18.12 -1.74
C ALA A 100 8.50 -17.14 -2.15
N LEU A 101 7.87 -17.36 -3.30
CA LEU A 101 6.74 -16.56 -3.77
C LEU A 101 5.41 -17.03 -3.16
N GLY A 102 5.22 -18.33 -2.98
CA GLY A 102 4.01 -18.93 -2.39
C GLY A 102 3.77 -18.44 -0.97
N ASP A 103 4.81 -18.40 -0.16
CA ASP A 103 4.75 -17.95 1.23
C ASP A 103 4.32 -16.47 1.32
N LEU A 104 4.89 -15.61 0.45
CA LEU A 104 4.47 -14.19 0.35
C LEU A 104 3.01 -14.06 -0.08
N ARG A 105 2.56 -14.88 -1.05
CA ARG A 105 1.15 -14.87 -1.49
C ARG A 105 0.22 -15.27 -0.37
N VAL A 106 0.54 -16.33 0.36
CA VAL A 106 -0.28 -16.83 1.47
C VAL A 106 -0.37 -15.80 2.60
N ALA A 107 0.72 -15.09 2.91
CA ALA A 107 0.72 -14.00 3.89
C ALA A 107 -0.17 -12.82 3.41
N ALA A 108 -0.06 -12.42 2.15
CA ALA A 108 -0.87 -11.37 1.55
C ALA A 108 -2.36 -11.75 1.48
N ASP A 109 -2.68 -12.98 1.03
CA ASP A 109 -4.06 -13.47 0.95
C ASP A 109 -4.72 -13.56 2.34
N ALA A 110 -4.00 -14.00 3.38
CA ALA A 110 -4.51 -13.99 4.75
C ALA A 110 -4.89 -12.58 5.21
N SER A 111 -4.08 -11.57 4.86
CA SER A 111 -4.36 -10.17 5.18
C SER A 111 -5.62 -9.65 4.48
N LEU A 112 -5.79 -9.96 3.19
CA LEU A 112 -6.98 -9.58 2.42
C LEU A 112 -8.24 -10.21 3.00
N ARG A 113 -8.19 -11.49 3.38
CA ARG A 113 -9.32 -12.19 4.03
C ARG A 113 -9.69 -11.59 5.38
N ALA A 114 -8.70 -11.14 6.18
CA ALA A 114 -8.99 -10.43 7.42
C ALA A 114 -9.77 -9.13 7.17
N ILE A 115 -9.38 -8.35 6.14
CA ILE A 115 -10.06 -7.11 5.75
C ILE A 115 -11.47 -7.40 5.19
N GLU A 116 -11.64 -8.43 4.39
CA GLU A 116 -12.94 -8.85 3.88
C GLU A 116 -13.89 -9.26 5.02
N GLN A 117 -13.39 -9.99 6.01
CA GLN A 117 -14.14 -10.36 7.20
C GLN A 117 -14.55 -9.12 8.00
N PHE A 118 -13.63 -8.18 8.23
CA PHE A 118 -13.91 -6.92 8.91
C PHE A 118 -15.01 -6.11 8.23
N SER A 119 -15.03 -6.09 6.91
CA SER A 119 -16.05 -5.37 6.12
C SER A 119 -17.35 -6.16 5.90
N ASN A 120 -17.50 -7.34 6.54
CA ASN A 120 -18.61 -8.26 6.29
C ASN A 120 -18.83 -8.54 4.78
N GLY A 121 -17.73 -8.62 4.02
CA GLY A 121 -17.73 -8.88 2.59
C GLY A 121 -18.21 -7.71 1.71
N THR A 122 -18.40 -6.52 2.27
CA THR A 122 -18.68 -5.30 1.48
C THR A 122 -17.48 -4.91 0.64
N LEU A 123 -16.28 -5.07 1.16
CA LEU A 123 -15.03 -4.99 0.41
C LEU A 123 -14.64 -6.40 -0.06
N ARG A 124 -14.28 -6.53 -1.34
CA ARG A 124 -13.78 -7.75 -1.95
C ARG A 124 -12.45 -7.50 -2.60
N PHE A 125 -11.55 -8.46 -2.46
CA PHE A 125 -10.18 -8.33 -2.94
C PHE A 125 -9.72 -9.57 -3.69
N GLU A 126 -8.92 -9.35 -4.72
CA GLU A 126 -8.21 -10.39 -5.47
C GLU A 126 -6.73 -10.04 -5.52
N LEU A 127 -5.86 -10.92 -5.02
CA LEU A 127 -4.42 -10.74 -5.10
C LEU A 127 -3.92 -11.01 -6.51
N VAL A 128 -3.61 -9.96 -7.27
CA VAL A 128 -3.02 -10.06 -8.60
C VAL A 128 -1.59 -10.57 -8.52
N GLY A 129 -0.80 -10.03 -7.60
CA GLY A 129 0.58 -10.46 -7.43
C GLY A 129 1.27 -9.85 -6.22
N VAL A 130 2.31 -10.54 -5.80
CA VAL A 130 3.26 -10.10 -4.78
C VAL A 130 4.66 -10.44 -5.25
N LYS A 131 5.63 -9.57 -5.00
CA LYS A 131 7.04 -9.85 -5.25
C LYS A 131 7.94 -9.05 -4.34
N THR A 132 9.14 -9.58 -4.11
CA THR A 132 10.25 -8.83 -3.52
C THR A 132 11.13 -8.29 -4.63
N MET A 133 11.56 -7.06 -4.49
CA MET A 133 12.55 -6.43 -5.36
C MET A 133 13.51 -5.57 -4.55
N ARG A 134 14.71 -5.36 -5.10
CA ARG A 134 15.69 -4.45 -4.52
C ARG A 134 15.54 -3.07 -5.16
N ALA A 135 15.39 -2.05 -4.34
CA ALA A 135 15.37 -0.65 -4.76
C ALA A 135 16.01 0.22 -3.69
N PHE A 136 16.79 1.23 -4.09
CA PHE A 136 17.45 2.18 -3.17
C PHE A 136 18.26 1.47 -2.06
N ASP A 137 19.00 0.41 -2.42
CA ASP A 137 19.80 -0.44 -1.52
C ASP A 137 19.01 -1.21 -0.45
N ALA A 138 17.68 -1.18 -0.50
CA ALA A 138 16.78 -1.93 0.37
C ALA A 138 15.99 -3.00 -0.40
N ASN A 139 15.58 -4.05 0.31
CA ASN A 139 14.60 -5.00 -0.20
C ASN A 139 13.19 -4.46 0.08
N ILE A 140 12.31 -4.53 -0.91
CA ILE A 140 10.93 -4.04 -0.83
C ILE A 140 10.00 -5.17 -1.24
N VAL A 141 8.94 -5.40 -0.48
CA VAL A 141 7.80 -6.20 -0.92
C VAL A 141 6.77 -5.28 -1.56
N ILE A 142 6.32 -5.64 -2.75
CA ILE A 142 5.27 -4.95 -3.50
C ILE A 142 4.10 -5.89 -3.70
N VAL A 143 2.88 -5.42 -3.44
CA VAL A 143 1.64 -6.13 -3.70
C VAL A 143 0.77 -5.37 -4.69
N SER A 144 0.09 -6.11 -5.58
CA SER A 144 -0.94 -5.58 -6.48
C SER A 144 -2.24 -6.32 -6.20
N VAL A 145 -3.30 -5.58 -5.95
CA VAL A 145 -4.62 -6.09 -5.55
C VAL A 145 -5.68 -5.46 -6.43
N LEU A 146 -6.66 -6.24 -6.86
CA LEU A 146 -7.91 -5.73 -7.40
C LEU A 146 -8.93 -5.66 -6.26
N ALA A 147 -9.61 -4.54 -6.12
CA ALA A 147 -10.56 -4.29 -5.06
C ALA A 147 -11.90 -3.84 -5.62
N THR A 148 -12.99 -4.33 -5.00
CA THR A 148 -14.37 -3.96 -5.32
C THR A 148 -15.08 -3.56 -4.03
N HIS A 149 -15.88 -2.49 -4.08
CA HIS A 149 -16.70 -2.02 -2.97
C HIS A 149 -18.18 -2.09 -3.35
N GLY A 150 -18.97 -2.86 -2.59
CA GLY A 150 -20.43 -2.92 -2.74
C GLY A 150 -20.92 -3.30 -4.15
N GLY A 151 -20.16 -4.12 -4.91
CA GLY A 151 -20.50 -4.47 -6.29
C GLY A 151 -20.21 -3.37 -7.32
N GLY A 152 -19.52 -2.30 -6.92
CA GLY A 152 -19.08 -1.22 -7.81
C GLY A 152 -17.93 -1.62 -8.75
N PRO A 153 -17.35 -0.68 -9.48
CA PRO A 153 -16.25 -0.95 -10.40
C PRO A 153 -15.00 -1.46 -9.67
N GLN A 154 -14.29 -2.35 -10.35
CA GLN A 154 -13.05 -2.91 -9.86
C GLN A 154 -11.91 -1.86 -9.95
N GLN A 155 -11.15 -1.69 -8.88
CA GLN A 155 -10.04 -0.77 -8.78
C GLN A 155 -8.74 -1.52 -8.50
N ARG A 156 -7.67 -1.20 -9.24
CA ARG A 156 -6.33 -1.73 -8.94
C ARG A 156 -5.65 -0.89 -7.88
N LEU A 157 -5.18 -1.56 -6.84
CA LEU A 157 -4.43 -0.98 -5.72
C LEU A 157 -3.01 -1.52 -5.73
N LEU A 158 -2.08 -0.67 -5.31
CA LEU A 158 -0.68 -1.03 -5.11
C LEU A 158 -0.26 -0.62 -3.71
N GLY A 159 0.51 -1.49 -3.06
CA GLY A 159 1.15 -1.19 -1.78
C GLY A 159 2.55 -1.76 -1.74
N CYS A 160 3.40 -1.14 -0.94
CA CYS A 160 4.75 -1.62 -0.72
C CYS A 160 5.19 -1.40 0.73
N HIS A 161 6.17 -2.21 1.16
CA HIS A 161 6.80 -2.09 2.47
C HIS A 161 8.25 -2.56 2.38
N LEU A 162 9.14 -1.97 3.18
CA LEU A 162 10.52 -2.42 3.31
C LEU A 162 10.57 -3.82 3.93
N ALA A 163 11.35 -4.71 3.33
CA ALA A 163 11.55 -6.09 3.80
C ALA A 163 12.92 -6.21 4.48
N GLU A 164 13.09 -5.54 5.63
CA GLU A 164 14.36 -5.52 6.34
C GLU A 164 14.61 -6.86 7.02
N ASP A 165 13.72 -7.28 7.92
CA ASP A 165 13.90 -8.46 8.77
C ASP A 165 12.98 -9.63 8.37
N ASP A 166 11.73 -9.36 8.04
CA ASP A 166 10.70 -10.38 7.75
C ASP A 166 9.89 -10.02 6.49
N PRO A 167 10.23 -10.62 5.33
CA PRO A 167 9.52 -10.40 4.09
C PRO A 167 8.04 -10.80 4.14
N LEU A 168 7.67 -11.81 4.94
CA LEU A 168 6.28 -12.28 5.05
C LEU A 168 5.44 -11.26 5.81
N ARG A 169 5.95 -10.75 6.93
CA ARG A 169 5.33 -9.65 7.67
C ARG A 169 5.25 -8.39 6.81
N SER A 170 6.28 -8.13 6.01
CA SER A 170 6.29 -7.00 5.07
C SER A 170 5.23 -7.12 3.99
N ALA A 171 4.89 -8.34 3.55
CA ALA A 171 3.78 -8.58 2.63
C ALA A 171 2.41 -8.21 3.27
N VAL A 172 2.20 -8.57 4.55
CA VAL A 172 1.02 -8.15 5.32
C VAL A 172 0.89 -6.63 5.36
N VAL A 173 1.97 -5.93 5.74
CA VAL A 173 1.97 -4.46 5.84
C VAL A 173 1.78 -3.81 4.47
N ALA A 174 2.37 -4.36 3.41
CA ALA A 174 2.18 -3.87 2.04
C ALA A 174 0.71 -3.97 1.60
N VAL A 175 -0.01 -5.04 1.98
CA VAL A 175 -1.47 -5.15 1.75
C VAL A 175 -2.22 -4.06 2.49
N LEU A 176 -1.91 -3.81 3.78
CA LEU A 176 -2.54 -2.75 4.55
C LEU A 176 -2.29 -1.37 3.94
N HIS A 177 -1.08 -1.10 3.44
CA HIS A 177 -0.78 0.14 2.71
C HIS A 177 -1.61 0.26 1.42
N ALA A 178 -1.74 -0.82 0.64
CA ALA A 178 -2.54 -0.83 -0.57
C ALA A 178 -4.01 -0.50 -0.29
N THR A 179 -4.58 -1.06 0.78
CA THR A 179 -6.00 -1.01 1.09
C THR A 179 -6.41 0.14 2.02
N ASN A 180 -5.45 0.83 2.62
CA ASN A 180 -5.66 1.85 3.66
C ASN A 180 -6.71 2.91 3.28
N ARG A 181 -6.63 3.44 2.05
CA ARG A 181 -7.58 4.47 1.57
C ARG A 181 -9.01 3.94 1.47
N MET A 182 -9.17 2.72 0.94
CA MET A 182 -10.48 2.08 0.78
C MET A 182 -11.08 1.72 2.14
N LEU A 183 -10.26 1.20 3.04
CA LEU A 183 -10.64 0.93 4.44
C LEU A 183 -11.05 2.19 5.18
N GLY A 184 -10.29 3.28 5.06
CA GLY A 184 -10.63 4.56 5.69
C GLY A 184 -11.97 5.10 5.21
N ASN A 185 -12.26 5.03 3.91
CA ASN A 185 -13.55 5.40 3.36
C ASN A 185 -14.67 4.50 3.88
N PHE A 186 -14.47 3.18 3.92
CA PHE A 186 -15.44 2.23 4.45
C PHE A 186 -15.76 2.51 5.93
N ILE A 187 -14.74 2.72 6.76
CA ILE A 187 -14.90 3.02 8.20
C ILE A 187 -15.66 4.34 8.41
N ALA A 188 -15.36 5.36 7.60
CA ALA A 188 -16.03 6.66 7.69
C ALA A 188 -17.52 6.62 7.29
N THR A 189 -17.96 5.58 6.57
CA THR A 189 -19.35 5.42 6.10
C THR A 189 -20.11 4.32 6.82
N ARG A 190 -19.48 3.60 7.77
CA ARG A 190 -20.06 2.55 8.59
C ARG A 190 -20.85 3.16 9.76
#